data_6dc806baf7d5a3b400c2bd3c9e393aeb
#
_entry.id   6dc806baf7d5a3b400c2bd3c9e393aeb
#
_cell.length_a   1.000
_cell.length_b   1.000
_cell.length_c   1.000
_cell.angle_alpha   90.00
_cell.angle_beta   90.00
_cell.angle_gamma   90.00
#
_symmetry.space_group_name_H-M   'P 1'
#
loop_
_entity.id
_entity.type
_entity.pdbx_description
1 polymer ?
#
loop_
_entity_poly.entity_id
_entity_poly.type
_entity_poly.pdbx_seq_one_letter_code
_entity_poly.pdbx_strand_id
1 'polypeptide(L)'
;MKFTLLILGLLFSMHLSAGVYKCTDAKGNKIYRAIPCGEGQKKIELNVKTGSSTDLNAKETEQTLSQQEQEAKESQKKLEEEQARQKLAQLKQSALDESAKNQFLVKSNPQKFSAFAIPPYKYDDLSPLVKMYQGRLPEIERMRRQAAEISLATGECGRVESVELSDKSNKVGVVILVDCSSAKKFYVSEQEMAANTQ
;
A
#
# COMPACT_ATOMS: atom_id res chain seq x y z
N MET A 1 34.70 54.20 -20.20
CA MET A 1 34.16 53.71 -21.48
C MET A 1 34.89 52.49 -22.09
N LYS A 2 36.01 51.99 -21.55
CA LYS A 2 36.73 50.83 -22.11
C LYS A 2 36.27 49.46 -21.56
N PHE A 3 35.63 49.43 -20.42
CA PHE A 3 35.14 48.18 -19.78
C PHE A 3 33.78 47.70 -20.29
N THR A 4 32.93 48.59 -20.81
CA THR A 4 31.60 48.25 -21.34
C THR A 4 31.65 47.52 -22.66
N LEU A 5 32.68 47.72 -23.47
CA LEU A 5 32.88 47.01 -24.74
C LEU A 5 33.33 45.55 -24.58
N LEU A 6 34.02 45.23 -23.47
CA LEU A 6 34.50 43.87 -23.18
C LEU A 6 33.38 42.93 -22.68
N ILE A 7 32.37 43.48 -22.01
CA ILE A 7 31.20 42.72 -21.50
C ILE A 7 30.23 42.40 -22.65
N LEU A 8 30.13 43.26 -23.63
CA LEU A 8 29.26 43.04 -24.79
C LEU A 8 29.75 41.94 -25.73
N GLY A 9 31.06 41.69 -25.78
CA GLY A 9 31.66 40.61 -26.57
C GLY A 9 31.46 39.19 -25.98
N LEU A 10 31.24 39.06 -24.67
CA LEU A 10 31.07 37.78 -24.00
C LEU A 10 29.66 37.18 -24.12
N LEU A 11 28.67 37.99 -24.47
CA LEU A 11 27.27 37.56 -24.61
C LEU A 11 26.96 36.96 -26.00
N PHE A 12 27.86 37.03 -26.95
CA PHE A 12 27.65 36.55 -28.33
C PHE A 12 28.23 35.16 -28.60
N SER A 13 28.79 34.48 -27.57
CA SER A 13 29.22 33.07 -27.71
C SER A 13 28.03 32.10 -27.55
N MET A 14 26.93 32.36 -28.25
CA MET A 14 25.92 31.34 -28.45
C MET A 14 26.53 30.26 -29.36
N HIS A 15 26.74 29.08 -28.82
CA HIS A 15 27.15 27.92 -29.59
C HIS A 15 26.16 27.68 -30.73
N LEU A 16 26.51 28.10 -31.94
CA LEU A 16 25.83 27.66 -33.14
C LEU A 16 26.12 26.16 -33.29
N SER A 17 25.27 25.32 -32.70
CA SER A 17 25.18 23.93 -33.11
C SER A 17 24.68 23.92 -34.54
N ALA A 18 25.60 23.83 -35.50
CA ALA A 18 25.26 23.72 -36.91
C ALA A 18 24.77 22.27 -37.19
N GLY A 19 23.56 21.93 -36.67
CA GLY A 19 22.83 20.75 -37.11
C GLY A 19 22.23 21.00 -38.47
N VAL A 20 22.37 20.08 -39.41
CA VAL A 20 21.67 20.10 -40.69
C VAL A 20 20.47 19.17 -40.58
N TYR A 21 19.28 19.72 -40.86
CA TYR A 21 18.03 18.95 -40.85
C TYR A 21 17.69 18.48 -42.26
N LYS A 22 17.49 17.20 -42.45
CA LYS A 22 16.93 16.60 -43.65
C LYS A 22 15.44 16.43 -43.44
N CYS A 23 14.66 17.25 -44.12
CA CYS A 23 13.20 17.24 -44.07
C CYS A 23 12.63 16.51 -45.29
N THR A 24 11.73 15.55 -45.08
CA THR A 24 11.05 14.83 -46.16
C THR A 24 9.56 15.14 -46.11
N ASP A 25 8.98 15.65 -47.17
CA ASP A 25 7.54 15.92 -47.24
C ASP A 25 6.72 14.66 -47.54
N ALA A 26 5.39 14.79 -47.53
CA ALA A 26 4.46 13.68 -47.81
C ALA A 26 4.58 13.14 -49.25
N LYS A 27 5.19 13.88 -50.19
CA LYS A 27 5.44 13.48 -51.58
C LYS A 27 6.80 12.83 -51.76
N GLY A 28 7.60 12.73 -50.68
CA GLY A 28 8.94 12.15 -50.70
C GLY A 28 10.06 13.13 -51.12
N ASN A 29 9.79 14.42 -51.29
CA ASN A 29 10.81 15.40 -51.61
C ASN A 29 11.70 15.65 -50.37
N LYS A 30 13.01 15.72 -50.58
CA LYS A 30 14.01 15.92 -49.54
C LYS A 30 14.63 17.28 -49.62
N ILE A 31 14.59 18.04 -48.54
CA ILE A 31 15.18 19.38 -48.41
C ILE A 31 16.14 19.37 -47.22
N TYR A 32 17.31 19.97 -47.39
CA TYR A 32 18.32 20.12 -46.33
C TYR A 32 18.33 21.60 -45.90
N ARG A 33 18.23 21.85 -44.61
CA ARG A 33 18.21 23.20 -44.04
C ARG A 33 18.91 23.27 -42.68
N ALA A 34 19.34 24.48 -42.30
CA ALA A 34 19.95 24.72 -40.97
C ALA A 34 18.93 24.98 -39.89
N ILE A 35 17.62 25.04 -40.21
CA ILE A 35 16.53 25.22 -39.28
C ILE A 35 15.67 23.94 -39.20
N PRO A 36 14.97 23.70 -38.09
CA PRO A 36 14.12 22.49 -37.94
C PRO A 36 13.04 22.39 -39.04
N CYS A 37 12.61 21.16 -39.34
CA CYS A 37 11.56 20.87 -40.30
C CYS A 37 10.19 21.35 -39.79
N GLY A 38 9.31 21.71 -40.73
CA GLY A 38 7.91 22.02 -40.41
C GLY A 38 7.11 20.79 -39.91
N GLU A 39 5.90 21.04 -39.42
CA GLU A 39 4.98 20.00 -39.03
C GLU A 39 4.61 19.07 -40.19
N GLY A 40 4.38 17.80 -39.91
CA GLY A 40 4.01 16.77 -40.89
C GLY A 40 5.16 16.30 -41.79
N GLN A 41 6.38 16.81 -41.63
CA GLN A 41 7.54 16.33 -42.36
C GLN A 41 8.36 15.30 -41.53
N LYS A 42 8.94 14.30 -42.20
CA LYS A 42 9.93 13.44 -41.57
C LYS A 42 11.21 14.24 -41.29
N LYS A 43 11.64 14.26 -40.02
CA LYS A 43 12.75 15.10 -39.52
C LYS A 43 13.93 14.22 -39.16
N ILE A 44 15.04 14.37 -39.90
CA ILE A 44 16.31 13.70 -39.57
C ILE A 44 17.36 14.79 -39.34
N GLU A 45 17.95 14.80 -38.13
CA GLU A 45 19.09 15.65 -37.83
C GLU A 45 20.38 14.96 -38.27
N LEU A 46 21.20 15.68 -39.02
CA LEU A 46 22.50 15.23 -39.47
C LEU A 46 23.61 15.94 -38.69
N ASN A 47 24.43 15.20 -37.98
CA ASN A 47 25.62 15.77 -37.36
C ASN A 47 26.74 15.84 -38.39
N VAL A 48 27.04 17.05 -38.88
CA VAL A 48 28.05 17.28 -39.92
C VAL A 48 29.49 16.97 -39.46
N LYS A 49 29.76 16.88 -38.16
CA LYS A 49 31.08 16.56 -37.62
C LYS A 49 31.35 15.04 -37.56
N THR A 50 30.32 14.28 -37.20
CA THR A 50 30.43 12.82 -36.97
C THR A 50 29.81 12.00 -38.09
N GLY A 51 29.04 12.61 -38.99
CA GLY A 51 28.26 11.93 -40.02
C GLY A 51 27.06 11.15 -39.51
N SER A 52 26.76 11.22 -38.22
CA SER A 52 25.64 10.50 -37.64
C SER A 52 24.29 11.15 -38.00
N SER A 53 23.25 10.35 -38.14
CA SER A 53 21.88 10.80 -38.39
C SER A 53 20.94 10.36 -37.29
N THR A 54 20.11 11.25 -36.76
CA THR A 54 19.11 10.97 -35.75
C THR A 54 17.71 11.24 -36.31
N ASP A 55 16.84 10.25 -36.30
CA ASP A 55 15.43 10.42 -36.64
C ASP A 55 14.70 11.08 -35.47
N LEU A 56 14.39 12.35 -35.59
CA LEU A 56 13.74 13.14 -34.55
C LEU A 56 12.28 12.70 -34.30
N ASN A 57 11.58 12.25 -35.35
CA ASN A 57 10.21 11.75 -35.16
C ASN A 57 10.20 10.47 -34.35
N ALA A 58 11.13 9.54 -34.62
CA ALA A 58 11.27 8.32 -33.82
C ALA A 58 11.63 8.65 -32.38
N LYS A 59 12.56 9.58 -32.14
CA LYS A 59 12.95 10.01 -30.81
C LYS A 59 11.80 10.70 -30.05
N GLU A 60 11.04 11.58 -30.69
CA GLU A 60 9.84 12.20 -30.08
C GLU A 60 8.80 11.13 -29.71
N THR A 61 8.56 10.14 -30.60
CA THR A 61 7.61 9.06 -30.35
C THR A 61 8.08 8.19 -29.16
N GLU A 62 9.36 7.83 -29.12
CA GLU A 62 9.93 7.05 -28.03
C GLU A 62 9.86 7.79 -26.69
N GLN A 63 10.15 9.09 -26.69
CA GLN A 63 10.02 9.92 -25.48
C GLN A 63 8.57 10.01 -25.02
N THR A 64 7.62 10.22 -25.93
CA THR A 64 6.19 10.29 -25.59
C THR A 64 5.68 8.95 -25.02
N LEU A 65 6.06 7.83 -25.66
CA LEU A 65 5.71 6.50 -25.16
C LEU A 65 6.30 6.24 -23.78
N SER A 66 7.57 6.60 -23.56
CA SER A 66 8.21 6.40 -22.26
C SER A 66 7.59 7.28 -21.17
N GLN A 67 7.18 8.50 -21.48
CA GLN A 67 6.45 9.38 -20.55
C GLN A 67 5.07 8.81 -20.20
N GLN A 68 4.31 8.38 -21.22
CA GLN A 68 3.00 7.74 -20.99
C GLN A 68 3.10 6.49 -20.14
N GLU A 69 4.13 5.66 -20.39
CA GLU A 69 4.37 4.46 -19.60
C GLU A 69 4.74 4.78 -18.14
N GLN A 70 5.53 5.83 -17.91
CA GLN A 70 5.87 6.28 -16.57
C GLN A 70 4.64 6.84 -15.83
N GLU A 71 3.83 7.67 -16.49
CA GLU A 71 2.59 8.22 -15.94
C GLU A 71 1.58 7.10 -15.60
N ALA A 72 1.46 6.10 -16.48
CA ALA A 72 0.60 4.94 -16.22
C ALA A 72 1.07 4.13 -15.00
N LYS A 73 2.37 3.88 -14.88
CA LYS A 73 2.96 3.19 -13.70
C LYS A 73 2.76 3.98 -12.40
N GLU A 74 2.94 5.29 -12.46
CA GLU A 74 2.75 6.14 -11.29
C GLU A 74 1.28 6.21 -10.86
N SER A 75 0.35 6.31 -11.82
CA SER A 75 -1.08 6.31 -11.53
C SER A 75 -1.54 4.96 -10.95
N GLN A 76 -1.04 3.86 -11.49
CA GLN A 76 -1.33 2.52 -10.95
C GLN A 76 -0.82 2.37 -9.51
N LYS A 77 0.41 2.80 -9.24
CA LYS A 77 0.99 2.77 -7.88
C LYS A 77 0.17 3.59 -6.90
N LYS A 78 -0.26 4.80 -7.28
CA LYS A 78 -1.13 5.63 -6.44
C LYS A 78 -2.47 4.96 -6.13
N LEU A 79 -3.05 4.27 -7.12
CA LEU A 79 -4.30 3.52 -6.93
C LEU A 79 -4.11 2.35 -5.97
N GLU A 80 -3.02 1.59 -6.10
CA GLU A 80 -2.69 0.47 -5.20
C GLU A 80 -2.46 0.95 -3.76
N GLU A 81 -1.74 2.05 -3.58
CA GLU A 81 -1.51 2.67 -2.26
C GLU A 81 -2.82 3.14 -1.62
N GLU A 82 -3.71 3.75 -2.41
CA GLU A 82 -5.03 4.18 -1.92
C GLU A 82 -5.90 2.98 -1.51
N GLN A 83 -5.93 1.93 -2.33
CA GLN A 83 -6.66 0.69 -2.00
C GLN A 83 -6.11 0.01 -0.74
N ALA A 84 -4.77 -0.03 -0.58
CA ALA A 84 -4.13 -0.57 0.60
C ALA A 84 -4.51 0.23 1.86
N ARG A 85 -4.52 1.56 1.76
CA ARG A 85 -4.93 2.45 2.84
C ARG A 85 -6.40 2.24 3.24
N GLN A 86 -7.29 2.12 2.25
CA GLN A 86 -8.71 1.86 2.50
C GLN A 86 -8.94 0.50 3.16
N LYS A 87 -8.28 -0.56 2.69
CA LYS A 87 -8.34 -1.91 3.30
C LYS A 87 -7.86 -1.88 4.76
N LEU A 88 -6.77 -1.16 5.02
CA LEU A 88 -6.26 -1.01 6.39
C LEU A 88 -7.25 -0.25 7.29
N ALA A 89 -7.86 0.82 6.79
CA ALA A 89 -8.86 1.58 7.52
C ALA A 89 -10.09 0.71 7.85
N GLN A 90 -10.57 -0.07 6.89
CA GLN A 90 -11.67 -1.01 7.09
C GLN A 90 -11.33 -2.10 8.13
N LEU A 91 -10.13 -2.65 8.06
CA LEU A 91 -9.65 -3.64 9.02
C LEU A 91 -9.64 -3.06 10.46
N LYS A 92 -9.06 -1.87 10.64
CA LYS A 92 -9.04 -1.17 11.93
C LYS A 92 -10.46 -0.92 12.45
N GLN A 93 -11.35 -0.43 11.61
CA GLN A 93 -12.73 -0.16 11.98
C GLN A 93 -13.46 -1.45 12.39
N SER A 94 -13.35 -2.51 11.60
CA SER A 94 -13.97 -3.79 11.90
C SER A 94 -13.45 -4.39 13.23
N ALA A 95 -12.17 -4.21 13.53
CA ALA A 95 -11.61 -4.66 14.81
C ALA A 95 -12.17 -3.86 15.99
N LEU A 96 -12.35 -2.55 15.83
CA LEU A 96 -12.99 -1.70 16.85
C LEU A 96 -14.45 -2.09 17.08
N ASP A 97 -15.18 -2.40 16.01
CA ASP A 97 -16.59 -2.80 16.09
C ASP A 97 -16.74 -4.13 16.84
N GLU A 98 -15.89 -5.13 16.55
CA GLU A 98 -15.90 -6.41 17.29
C GLU A 98 -15.46 -6.23 18.74
N SER A 99 -14.48 -5.37 18.98
CA SER A 99 -14.06 -5.03 20.35
C SER A 99 -15.18 -4.33 21.15
N ALA A 100 -15.94 -3.44 20.52
CA ALA A 100 -17.10 -2.79 21.13
C ALA A 100 -18.17 -3.83 21.56
N LYS A 101 -18.41 -4.85 20.72
CA LYS A 101 -19.30 -5.97 21.08
C LYS A 101 -18.79 -6.74 22.29
N ASN A 102 -17.47 -6.97 22.37
CA ASN A 102 -16.83 -7.61 23.53
C ASN A 102 -17.03 -6.78 24.80
N GLN A 103 -16.81 -5.46 24.73
CA GLN A 103 -17.01 -4.55 25.84
C GLN A 103 -18.48 -4.51 26.29
N PHE A 104 -19.41 -4.53 25.34
CA PHE A 104 -20.83 -4.62 25.65
C PHE A 104 -21.19 -5.93 26.36
N LEU A 105 -20.69 -7.07 25.86
CA LEU A 105 -20.89 -8.39 26.48
C LEU A 105 -20.42 -8.41 27.94
N VAL A 106 -19.18 -7.94 28.18
CA VAL A 106 -18.58 -7.88 29.51
C VAL A 106 -19.40 -7.01 30.45
N LYS A 107 -19.77 -5.80 30.03
CA LYS A 107 -20.54 -4.86 30.84
C LYS A 107 -21.98 -5.34 31.14
N SER A 108 -22.59 -6.06 30.20
CA SER A 108 -23.96 -6.57 30.35
C SER A 108 -24.02 -7.85 31.22
N ASN A 109 -22.88 -8.50 31.46
CA ASN A 109 -22.83 -9.77 32.19
C ASN A 109 -21.77 -9.77 33.32
N PRO A 110 -21.84 -8.86 34.30
CA PRO A 110 -20.79 -8.71 35.32
C PRO A 110 -20.61 -9.94 36.22
N GLN A 111 -21.62 -10.80 36.27
CA GLN A 111 -21.54 -12.09 37.03
C GLN A 111 -20.70 -13.12 36.27
N LYS A 112 -20.65 -13.06 34.94
CA LYS A 112 -19.94 -14.03 34.08
C LYS A 112 -18.56 -13.54 33.66
N PHE A 113 -18.31 -12.24 33.71
CA PHE A 113 -17.07 -11.63 33.24
C PHE A 113 -16.51 -10.64 34.28
N SER A 114 -15.20 -10.67 34.46
CA SER A 114 -14.53 -9.56 35.13
C SER A 114 -14.54 -8.29 34.25
N ALA A 115 -14.39 -7.12 34.86
CA ALA A 115 -14.47 -5.84 34.15
C ALA A 115 -13.46 -5.70 33.00
N PHE A 116 -12.36 -6.45 33.08
CA PHE A 116 -11.27 -6.43 32.10
C PHE A 116 -11.06 -7.79 31.41
N ALA A 117 -12.08 -8.63 31.37
CA ALA A 117 -11.97 -9.99 30.84
C ALA A 117 -11.52 -10.02 29.37
N ILE A 118 -12.00 -9.08 28.54
CA ILE A 118 -11.67 -9.02 27.10
C ILE A 118 -11.22 -7.58 26.76
N PRO A 119 -10.01 -7.15 27.16
CA PRO A 119 -9.55 -5.80 26.87
C PRO A 119 -9.34 -5.61 25.37
N PRO A 120 -9.68 -4.41 24.81
CA PRO A 120 -9.50 -4.12 23.39
C PRO A 120 -8.05 -4.24 22.95
N TYR A 121 -7.79 -4.88 21.83
CA TYR A 121 -6.50 -4.78 21.17
C TYR A 121 -6.40 -3.45 20.41
N LYS A 122 -5.44 -2.61 20.81
CA LYS A 122 -5.16 -1.34 20.13
C LYS A 122 -4.26 -1.61 18.94
N TYR A 123 -4.74 -1.36 17.74
CA TYR A 123 -4.01 -1.66 16.49
C TYR A 123 -2.59 -1.08 16.45
N ASP A 124 -2.41 0.09 17.03
CA ASP A 124 -1.12 0.80 17.00
C ASP A 124 -0.20 0.40 18.20
N ASP A 125 -0.68 -0.44 19.13
CA ASP A 125 0.03 -0.91 20.32
C ASP A 125 -0.24 -2.41 20.57
N LEU A 126 0.03 -3.23 19.55
CA LEU A 126 -0.14 -4.68 19.63
C LEU A 126 1.10 -5.35 20.21
N SER A 127 0.89 -6.34 21.11
CA SER A 127 1.97 -7.21 21.54
C SER A 127 2.59 -7.97 20.37
N PRO A 128 3.85 -8.44 20.47
CA PRO A 128 4.52 -9.14 19.37
C PRO A 128 3.72 -10.32 18.82
N LEU A 129 3.08 -11.09 19.69
CA LEU A 129 2.24 -12.22 19.30
C LEU A 129 1.02 -11.76 18.48
N VAL A 130 0.26 -10.80 19.01
CA VAL A 130 -0.96 -10.30 18.33
C VAL A 130 -0.61 -9.60 17.02
N LYS A 131 0.54 -8.93 16.94
CA LYS A 131 1.03 -8.27 15.72
C LYS A 131 1.26 -9.25 14.55
N MET A 132 1.64 -10.49 14.83
CA MET A 132 1.75 -11.53 13.78
C MET A 132 0.40 -11.84 13.11
N TYR A 133 -0.70 -11.57 13.81
CA TYR A 133 -2.07 -11.80 13.33
C TYR A 133 -2.84 -10.51 13.07
N GLN A 134 -2.16 -9.37 12.97
CA GLN A 134 -2.82 -8.06 12.82
C GLN A 134 -3.79 -7.98 11.63
N GLY A 135 -3.54 -8.74 10.56
CA GLY A 135 -4.44 -8.83 9.41
C GLY A 135 -5.76 -9.56 9.69
N ARG A 136 -5.84 -10.29 10.79
CA ARG A 136 -7.03 -11.04 11.23
C ARG A 136 -7.62 -10.48 12.54
N LEU A 137 -7.24 -9.28 12.92
CA LEU A 137 -7.61 -8.72 14.22
C LEU A 137 -9.13 -8.71 14.49
N PRO A 138 -10.01 -8.37 13.54
CA PRO A 138 -11.46 -8.49 13.74
C PRO A 138 -11.93 -9.92 14.04
N GLU A 139 -11.34 -10.89 13.38
CA GLU A 139 -11.64 -12.32 13.63
C GLU A 139 -11.19 -12.74 15.03
N ILE A 140 -9.99 -12.34 15.45
CA ILE A 140 -9.45 -12.65 16.78
C ILE A 140 -10.35 -12.03 17.86
N GLU A 141 -10.79 -10.79 17.70
CA GLU A 141 -11.72 -10.18 18.65
C GLU A 141 -13.04 -10.97 18.75
N ARG A 142 -13.57 -11.46 17.65
CA ARG A 142 -14.75 -12.34 17.63
C ARG A 142 -14.44 -13.69 18.30
N MET A 143 -13.30 -14.31 17.96
CA MET A 143 -12.88 -15.59 18.56
C MET A 143 -12.68 -15.51 20.07
N ARG A 144 -12.18 -14.41 20.59
CA ARG A 144 -12.06 -14.17 22.03
C ARG A 144 -13.44 -14.23 22.71
N ARG A 145 -14.46 -13.63 22.12
CA ARG A 145 -15.84 -13.69 22.61
C ARG A 145 -16.37 -15.13 22.59
N GLN A 146 -16.23 -15.81 21.45
CA GLN A 146 -16.67 -17.20 21.31
C GLN A 146 -15.99 -18.15 22.28
N ALA A 147 -14.68 -18.04 22.45
CA ALA A 147 -13.92 -18.86 23.38
C ALA A 147 -14.39 -18.66 24.82
N ALA A 148 -14.66 -17.42 25.22
CA ALA A 148 -15.23 -17.13 26.54
C ALA A 148 -16.61 -17.77 26.75
N GLU A 149 -17.49 -17.69 25.76
CA GLU A 149 -18.82 -18.29 25.80
C GLU A 149 -18.75 -19.83 25.87
N ILE A 150 -17.87 -20.46 25.08
CA ILE A 150 -17.62 -21.90 25.11
C ILE A 150 -17.11 -22.32 26.49
N SER A 151 -16.15 -21.59 27.06
CA SER A 151 -15.60 -21.91 28.38
C SER A 151 -16.64 -21.79 29.48
N LEU A 152 -17.51 -20.77 29.43
CA LEU A 152 -18.63 -20.65 30.39
C LEU A 152 -19.66 -21.76 30.23
N ALA A 153 -19.93 -22.22 29.01
CA ALA A 153 -20.88 -23.28 28.73
C ALA A 153 -20.46 -24.65 29.32
N THR A 154 -19.18 -24.86 29.62
CA THR A 154 -18.70 -26.09 30.29
C THR A 154 -19.22 -26.23 31.73
N GLY A 155 -19.68 -25.14 32.36
CA GLY A 155 -20.02 -25.08 33.77
C GLY A 155 -18.82 -25.08 34.71
N GLU A 156 -17.60 -25.26 34.21
CA GLU A 156 -16.36 -25.31 34.99
C GLU A 156 -15.69 -23.93 35.13
N CYS A 157 -16.07 -22.98 34.28
CA CYS A 157 -15.65 -21.59 34.32
C CYS A 157 -16.72 -20.76 35.04
N GLY A 158 -16.55 -20.53 36.35
CA GLY A 158 -17.52 -19.74 37.13
C GLY A 158 -17.65 -18.29 36.62
N ARG A 159 -16.52 -17.67 36.34
CA ARG A 159 -16.43 -16.31 35.74
C ARG A 159 -15.15 -16.22 34.90
N VAL A 160 -15.22 -15.55 33.77
CA VAL A 160 -14.06 -15.29 32.92
C VAL A 160 -13.27 -14.09 33.46
N GLU A 161 -11.99 -14.29 33.74
CA GLU A 161 -11.08 -13.26 34.24
C GLU A 161 -10.27 -12.63 33.15
N SER A 162 -9.74 -13.43 32.20
CA SER A 162 -9.07 -12.89 30.99
C SER A 162 -9.28 -13.78 29.77
N VAL A 163 -9.24 -13.16 28.59
CA VAL A 163 -9.30 -13.85 27.30
C VAL A 163 -8.30 -13.24 26.36
N GLU A 164 -7.31 -14.02 25.95
CA GLU A 164 -6.19 -13.54 25.16
C GLU A 164 -5.82 -14.52 24.04
N LEU A 165 -5.12 -14.01 23.03
CA LEU A 165 -4.48 -14.85 22.03
C LEU A 165 -3.38 -15.68 22.71
N SER A 166 -3.45 -17.01 22.61
CA SER A 166 -2.49 -17.91 23.21
C SER A 166 -1.21 -18.02 22.40
N ASP A 167 -0.08 -18.22 23.08
CA ASP A 167 1.22 -18.59 22.50
C ASP A 167 1.22 -19.92 21.76
N LYS A 168 0.20 -20.76 21.99
CA LYS A 168 -0.05 -22.01 21.22
C LYS A 168 -0.57 -21.74 19.81
N SER A 169 -0.94 -20.50 19.48
CA SER A 169 -1.33 -20.10 18.12
C SER A 169 -0.15 -20.22 17.16
N ASN A 170 -0.41 -20.70 15.95
CA ASN A 170 0.58 -20.89 14.91
C ASN A 170 -0.01 -20.61 13.51
N LYS A 171 0.76 -20.87 12.45
CA LYS A 171 0.31 -20.63 11.06
C LYS A 171 -0.87 -21.52 10.64
N VAL A 172 -1.12 -22.63 11.34
CA VAL A 172 -2.20 -23.58 11.03
C VAL A 172 -3.52 -23.14 11.65
N GLY A 173 -3.50 -22.49 12.82
CA GLY A 173 -4.70 -22.05 13.50
C GLY A 173 -4.43 -21.17 14.72
N VAL A 174 -5.47 -20.44 15.07
CA VAL A 174 -5.51 -19.57 16.25
C VAL A 174 -6.00 -20.40 17.45
N VAL A 175 -5.39 -20.16 18.61
CA VAL A 175 -5.83 -20.70 19.89
C VAL A 175 -6.05 -19.52 20.84
N ILE A 176 -7.20 -19.49 21.49
CA ILE A 176 -7.54 -18.50 22.51
C ILE A 176 -7.39 -19.10 23.90
N LEU A 177 -6.68 -18.41 24.77
CA LEU A 177 -6.57 -18.73 26.18
C LEU A 177 -7.68 -18.01 26.95
N VAL A 178 -8.44 -18.73 27.73
CA VAL A 178 -9.44 -18.22 28.67
C VAL A 178 -9.04 -18.60 30.08
N ASP A 179 -8.79 -17.62 30.91
CA ASP A 179 -8.58 -17.80 32.35
C ASP A 179 -9.86 -17.58 33.13
N CYS A 180 -10.15 -18.50 34.03
CA CYS A 180 -11.37 -18.50 34.82
C CYS A 180 -11.11 -18.28 36.34
N SER A 181 -12.06 -17.71 37.05
CA SER A 181 -12.02 -17.49 38.50
C SER A 181 -11.83 -18.80 39.29
N SER A 182 -12.18 -19.96 38.70
CA SER A 182 -11.94 -21.29 39.23
C SER A 182 -10.46 -21.73 39.13
N ALA A 183 -9.54 -20.85 38.70
CA ALA A 183 -8.16 -21.13 38.33
C ALA A 183 -7.99 -22.14 37.19
N LYS A 184 -9.07 -22.53 36.52
CA LYS A 184 -9.01 -23.31 35.27
C LYS A 184 -8.63 -22.42 34.08
N LYS A 185 -7.87 -23.01 33.15
CA LYS A 185 -7.44 -22.42 31.89
C LYS A 185 -7.98 -23.26 30.74
N PHE A 186 -8.68 -22.60 29.82
CA PHE A 186 -9.18 -23.23 28.60
C PHE A 186 -8.36 -22.73 27.43
N TYR A 187 -7.95 -23.63 26.54
CA TYR A 187 -7.28 -23.35 25.29
C TYR A 187 -8.25 -23.75 24.17
N VAL A 188 -8.99 -22.79 23.67
CA VAL A 188 -10.01 -23.03 22.66
C VAL A 188 -9.42 -22.78 21.27
N SER A 189 -9.41 -23.82 20.46
CA SER A 189 -8.89 -23.75 19.08
C SER A 189 -9.91 -23.16 18.11
N GLU A 190 -9.41 -22.63 16.99
CA GLU A 190 -10.23 -22.12 15.89
C GLU A 190 -11.23 -23.18 15.37
N GLN A 191 -10.81 -24.46 15.35
CA GLN A 191 -11.67 -25.57 14.94
C GLN A 191 -12.81 -25.83 15.91
N GLU A 192 -12.54 -25.79 17.22
CA GLU A 192 -13.57 -25.94 18.26
C GLU A 192 -14.58 -24.78 18.21
N MET A 193 -14.10 -23.56 17.98
CA MET A 193 -15.00 -22.40 17.83
C MET A 193 -15.88 -22.53 16.60
N ALA A 194 -15.35 -23.01 15.46
CA ALA A 194 -16.12 -23.24 14.25
C ALA A 194 -17.19 -24.31 14.42
N ALA A 195 -16.89 -25.40 15.16
CA ALA A 195 -17.84 -26.49 15.44
C ALA A 195 -19.01 -26.05 16.35
N ASN A 196 -18.80 -25.08 17.23
CA ASN A 196 -19.82 -24.56 18.15
C ASN A 196 -20.68 -23.42 17.56
N THR A 197 -20.44 -23.03 16.31
CA THR A 197 -21.18 -21.93 15.63
C THR A 197 -22.36 -22.46 14.79
N GLN A 198 -22.55 -23.78 14.75
CA GLN A 198 -23.69 -24.46 14.10
C GLN A 198 -24.79 -24.70 15.12
#